data_ae64e4e2df43a0fb5543018f81e4504f
#
_entry.id   ae64e4e2df43a0fb5543018f81e4504f
#
_cell.length_a   1.000
_cell.length_b   1.000
_cell.length_c   1.000
_cell.angle_alpha   90.00
_cell.angle_beta   90.00
_cell.angle_gamma   90.00
#
_symmetry.space_group_name_H-M   'P 1'
#
loop_
_entity.id
_entity.type
_entity.pdbx_description
1 polymer ?
#
loop_
_entity_poly.entity_id
_entity_poly.type
_entity_poly.pdbx_seq_one_letter_code
_entity_poly.pdbx_strand_id
1 'polypeptide(L)'
;MSMLFFALDEAGLETYVIILAVVCAIALIVAIALAIHIARGNKGKLKSKEEKLETVQTASEYLEEMEMRGEFYVLARNVIYSAGAQGQIATGKYVVESSVESEEKFNVRFNGLVREFSKDDSIYLAEGDTISGVSNSILIKKV
;
A
#
# COMPACT_ATOMS: atom_id res chain seq x y z
N MET A 1 -21.34 -15.31 59.24
CA MET A 1 -20.26 -15.80 58.35
C MET A 1 -20.00 -17.27 58.72
N SER A 2 -20.67 -18.19 58.04
CA SER A 2 -20.49 -19.60 58.24
C SER A 2 -19.38 -20.09 57.28
N MET A 3 -18.20 -20.37 57.83
CA MET A 3 -17.18 -21.08 57.10
C MET A 3 -17.66 -22.52 56.95
N LEU A 4 -18.04 -22.92 55.74
CA LEU A 4 -18.22 -24.30 55.35
C LEU A 4 -16.83 -24.90 55.17
N PHE A 5 -16.30 -25.45 56.25
CA PHE A 5 -15.20 -26.42 56.19
C PHE A 5 -15.76 -27.71 55.57
N PHE A 6 -15.59 -27.87 54.29
CA PHE A 6 -15.72 -29.19 53.68
C PHE A 6 -14.56 -30.04 54.19
N ALA A 7 -14.85 -30.98 55.08
CA ALA A 7 -13.96 -32.10 55.37
C ALA A 7 -13.84 -32.90 54.06
N LEU A 8 -12.81 -32.65 53.31
CA LEU A 8 -12.41 -33.47 52.16
C LEU A 8 -11.89 -34.77 52.72
N ASP A 9 -12.67 -35.83 52.53
CA ASP A 9 -12.24 -37.22 52.78
C ASP A 9 -10.97 -37.47 51.94
N GLU A 10 -9.99 -38.23 52.44
CA GLU A 10 -8.69 -38.48 51.77
C GLU A 10 -8.90 -38.96 50.33
N ALA A 11 -9.91 -39.78 50.06
CA ALA A 11 -10.30 -40.25 48.74
C ALA A 11 -10.81 -39.10 47.82
N GLY A 12 -11.41 -38.05 48.36
CA GLY A 12 -11.85 -36.87 47.65
C GLY A 12 -10.69 -35.96 47.24
N LEU A 13 -9.65 -35.89 48.05
CA LEU A 13 -8.47 -35.09 47.77
C LEU A 13 -7.66 -35.64 46.59
N GLU A 14 -7.47 -36.95 46.52
CA GLU A 14 -6.78 -37.61 45.39
C GLU A 14 -7.54 -37.42 44.08
N THR A 15 -8.87 -37.54 44.09
CA THR A 15 -9.70 -37.34 42.93
C THR A 15 -9.62 -35.89 42.46
N TYR A 16 -9.58 -34.92 43.36
CA TYR A 16 -9.47 -33.49 43.02
C TYR A 16 -8.11 -33.17 42.41
N VAL A 17 -7.03 -33.71 42.89
CA VAL A 17 -5.68 -33.56 42.33
C VAL A 17 -5.60 -34.12 40.89
N ILE A 18 -6.20 -35.26 40.63
CA ILE A 18 -6.23 -35.88 39.33
C ILE A 18 -7.02 -35.01 38.34
N ILE A 19 -8.19 -34.53 38.73
CA ILE A 19 -9.00 -33.63 37.90
C ILE A 19 -8.26 -32.32 37.59
N LEU A 20 -7.62 -31.72 38.57
CA LEU A 20 -6.82 -30.53 38.41
C LEU A 20 -5.64 -30.73 37.45
N ALA A 21 -4.95 -31.85 37.56
CA ALA A 21 -3.84 -32.21 36.68
C ALA A 21 -4.31 -32.38 35.22
N VAL A 22 -5.46 -33.01 35.00
CA VAL A 22 -6.06 -33.18 33.64
C VAL A 22 -6.46 -31.83 33.06
N VAL A 23 -7.09 -30.96 33.83
CA VAL A 23 -7.49 -29.60 33.37
C VAL A 23 -6.24 -28.77 33.00
N CYS A 24 -5.19 -28.83 33.83
CA CYS A 24 -3.93 -28.15 33.51
C CYS A 24 -3.27 -28.68 32.24
N ALA A 25 -3.28 -30.00 32.01
CA ALA A 25 -2.75 -30.61 30.80
C ALA A 25 -3.50 -30.15 29.55
N ILE A 26 -4.83 -30.11 29.59
CA ILE A 26 -5.67 -29.62 28.47
C ILE A 26 -5.40 -28.15 28.21
N ALA A 27 -5.30 -27.30 29.24
CA ALA A 27 -5.01 -25.88 29.09
C ALA A 27 -3.64 -25.63 28.42
N LEU A 28 -2.61 -26.42 28.77
CA LEU A 28 -1.30 -26.33 28.13
C LEU A 28 -1.35 -26.70 26.63
N ILE A 29 -2.08 -27.78 26.29
CA ILE A 29 -2.22 -28.20 24.88
C ILE A 29 -2.89 -27.10 24.04
N VAL A 30 -3.95 -26.49 24.58
CA VAL A 30 -4.66 -25.40 23.91
C VAL A 30 -3.75 -24.16 23.76
N ALA A 31 -2.99 -23.82 24.78
CA ALA A 31 -2.06 -22.68 24.71
C ALA A 31 -0.96 -22.90 23.65
N ILE A 32 -0.41 -24.10 23.55
CA ILE A 32 0.60 -24.45 22.54
C ILE A 32 -0.02 -24.41 21.14
N ALA A 33 -1.22 -24.94 20.96
CA ALA A 33 -1.92 -24.93 19.67
C ALA A 33 -2.22 -23.49 19.20
N LEU A 34 -2.65 -22.60 20.09
CA LEU A 34 -2.86 -21.17 19.82
C LEU A 34 -1.54 -20.47 19.47
N ALA A 35 -0.46 -20.74 20.19
CA ALA A 35 0.84 -20.15 19.89
C ALA A 35 1.36 -20.56 18.51
N ILE A 36 1.18 -21.82 18.11
CA ILE A 36 1.55 -22.32 16.78
C ILE A 36 0.67 -21.67 15.69
N HIS A 37 -0.61 -21.50 15.97
CA HIS A 37 -1.55 -20.88 15.00
C HIS A 37 -1.19 -19.41 14.77
N ILE A 38 -0.87 -18.66 15.81
CA ILE A 38 -0.44 -17.26 15.74
C ILE A 38 0.92 -17.16 15.03
N ALA A 39 1.88 -18.03 15.34
CA ALA A 39 3.19 -18.04 14.70
C ALA A 39 3.13 -18.36 13.19
N ARG A 40 2.22 -19.26 12.78
CA ARG A 40 1.99 -19.58 11.36
C ARG A 40 1.28 -18.44 10.62
N GLY A 41 0.31 -17.79 11.25
CA GLY A 41 -0.41 -16.64 10.67
C GLY A 41 0.48 -15.43 10.45
N ASN A 42 1.45 -15.18 11.34
CA ASN A 42 2.37 -14.04 11.22
C ASN A 42 3.47 -14.26 10.18
N LYS A 43 3.95 -15.48 9.95
CA LYS A 43 5.00 -15.73 8.95
C LYS A 43 4.53 -15.45 7.51
N GLY A 44 3.25 -15.68 7.19
CA GLY A 44 2.68 -15.36 5.89
C GLY A 44 2.52 -13.85 5.66
N LYS A 45 2.18 -13.09 6.70
CA LYS A 45 2.00 -11.63 6.60
C LYS A 45 3.32 -10.86 6.55
N LEU A 46 4.37 -11.34 7.22
CA LEU A 46 5.69 -10.70 7.16
C LEU A 46 6.34 -10.87 5.78
N LYS A 47 6.35 -12.07 5.20
CA LYS A 47 6.90 -12.29 3.85
C LYS A 47 6.20 -11.46 2.78
N SER A 48 4.86 -11.39 2.83
CA SER A 48 4.09 -10.56 1.88
C SER A 48 4.34 -9.06 2.04
N LYS A 49 4.73 -8.61 3.22
CA LYS A 49 5.00 -7.19 3.49
C LYS A 49 6.43 -6.81 3.07
N GLU A 50 7.40 -7.69 3.26
CA GLU A 50 8.79 -7.50 2.81
C GLU A 50 8.86 -7.51 1.28
N GLU A 51 8.22 -8.47 0.62
CA GLU A 51 8.20 -8.58 -0.85
C GLU A 51 7.50 -7.36 -1.51
N LYS A 52 6.41 -6.84 -0.90
CA LYS A 52 5.79 -5.59 -1.35
C LYS A 52 6.65 -4.36 -1.09
N LEU A 53 7.41 -4.34 -0.01
CA LEU A 53 8.26 -3.20 0.33
C LEU A 53 9.47 -3.11 -0.62
N GLU A 54 10.11 -4.25 -0.93
CA GLU A 54 11.19 -4.31 -1.91
C GLU A 54 10.73 -3.92 -3.31
N THR A 55 9.57 -4.41 -3.75
CA THR A 55 9.01 -4.08 -5.07
C THR A 55 8.66 -2.59 -5.17
N VAL A 56 8.14 -1.99 -4.10
CA VAL A 56 7.81 -0.55 -4.06
C VAL A 56 9.07 0.31 -4.04
N GLN A 57 10.12 -0.09 -3.32
CA GLN A 57 11.39 0.63 -3.29
C GLN A 57 12.08 0.59 -4.65
N THR A 58 12.16 -0.56 -5.31
CA THR A 58 12.75 -0.70 -6.65
C THR A 58 11.97 0.11 -7.69
N ALA A 59 10.64 0.10 -7.62
CA ALA A 59 9.80 0.92 -8.51
C ALA A 59 10.01 2.42 -8.26
N SER A 60 10.15 2.85 -7.00
CA SER A 60 10.39 4.24 -6.63
C SER A 60 11.75 4.73 -7.14
N GLU A 61 12.82 3.95 -6.98
CA GLU A 61 14.15 4.28 -7.49
C GLU A 61 14.16 4.37 -9.03
N TYR A 62 13.47 3.46 -9.71
CA TYR A 62 13.36 3.48 -11.17
C TYR A 62 12.60 4.72 -11.68
N LEU A 63 11.53 5.12 -11.00
CA LEU A 63 10.76 6.31 -11.33
C LEU A 63 11.59 7.59 -11.12
N GLU A 64 12.35 7.68 -10.01
CA GLU A 64 13.24 8.81 -9.74
C GLU A 64 14.36 8.90 -10.80
N GLU A 65 14.92 7.78 -11.25
CA GLU A 65 15.92 7.76 -12.31
C GLU A 65 15.35 8.21 -13.65
N MET A 66 14.12 7.80 -14.00
CA MET A 66 13.42 8.25 -15.21
C MET A 66 13.05 9.73 -15.15
N GLU A 67 12.67 10.22 -14.00
CA GLU A 67 12.38 11.65 -13.78
C GLU A 67 13.64 12.50 -13.93
N MET A 68 14.79 12.06 -13.39
CA MET A 68 16.07 12.73 -13.57
C MET A 68 16.55 12.79 -15.04
N ARG A 69 16.15 11.81 -15.85
CA ARG A 69 16.43 11.82 -17.30
C ARG A 69 15.49 12.74 -18.10
N GLY A 70 14.45 13.28 -17.48
CA GLY A 70 13.43 14.07 -18.14
C GLY A 70 12.55 13.30 -19.11
N GLU A 71 12.48 11.99 -18.96
CA GLU A 71 11.67 11.08 -19.78
C GLU A 71 10.29 10.85 -19.20
N PHE A 72 10.12 11.13 -17.92
CA PHE A 72 8.91 10.88 -17.18
C PHE A 72 8.67 11.97 -16.13
N TYR A 73 7.42 12.42 -15.99
CA TYR A 73 7.02 13.40 -14.99
C TYR A 73 5.72 12.98 -14.31
N VAL A 74 5.68 13.14 -12.99
CA VAL A 74 4.45 13.01 -12.20
C VAL A 74 3.91 14.39 -11.90
N LEU A 75 2.75 14.71 -12.46
CA LEU A 75 2.11 16.01 -12.28
C LEU A 75 1.00 15.89 -11.23
N ALA A 76 1.19 16.58 -10.12
CA ALA A 76 0.20 16.57 -9.04
C ALA A 76 -1.12 17.22 -9.48
N ARG A 77 -2.22 16.72 -8.93
CA ARG A 77 -3.56 17.26 -9.19
C ARG A 77 -3.65 18.75 -8.84
N ASN A 78 -4.22 19.54 -9.75
CA ASN A 78 -4.44 21.00 -9.60
C ASN A 78 -3.17 21.84 -9.44
N VAL A 79 -1.99 21.27 -9.67
CA VAL A 79 -0.73 22.02 -9.76
C VAL A 79 -0.45 22.29 -11.24
N ILE A 80 -0.12 23.55 -11.55
CA ILE A 80 0.20 23.96 -12.92
C ILE A 80 1.70 23.85 -13.12
N TYR A 81 2.08 23.11 -14.15
CA TYR A 81 3.47 22.93 -14.57
C TYR A 81 3.67 23.61 -15.93
N SER A 82 4.80 24.27 -16.12
CA SER A 82 5.18 24.92 -17.37
C SER A 82 6.23 24.11 -18.12
N ALA A 83 6.11 24.06 -19.43
CA ALA A 83 7.09 23.44 -20.32
C ALA A 83 8.10 24.48 -20.86
N GLY A 84 9.31 24.04 -21.11
CA GLY A 84 10.35 24.87 -21.71
C GLY A 84 11.67 24.89 -20.94
N ALA A 85 12.63 25.65 -21.41
CA ALA A 85 13.98 25.73 -20.86
C ALA A 85 14.03 26.26 -19.41
N GLN A 86 13.05 27.07 -19.01
CA GLN A 86 12.88 27.59 -17.64
C GLN A 86 11.66 26.94 -16.93
N GLY A 87 11.00 25.99 -17.58
CA GLY A 87 9.87 25.25 -17.03
C GLY A 87 10.29 24.03 -16.22
N GLN A 88 9.31 23.42 -15.58
CA GLN A 88 9.52 22.16 -14.82
C GLN A 88 9.52 20.94 -15.74
N ILE A 89 9.04 21.07 -16.99
CA ILE A 89 8.92 19.99 -17.95
C ILE A 89 9.69 20.35 -19.21
N ALA A 90 10.47 19.43 -19.77
CA ALA A 90 11.13 19.65 -21.05
C ALA A 90 10.09 19.72 -22.18
N THR A 91 10.38 20.47 -23.24
CA THR A 91 9.54 20.48 -24.45
C THR A 91 9.60 19.13 -25.17
N GLY A 92 8.51 18.73 -25.80
CA GLY A 92 8.46 17.49 -26.56
C GLY A 92 7.09 16.86 -26.64
N LYS A 93 7.07 15.66 -27.21
CA LYS A 93 5.88 14.84 -27.30
C LYS A 93 5.81 13.89 -26.12
N TYR A 94 4.66 13.80 -25.48
CA TYR A 94 4.41 12.99 -24.31
C TYR A 94 3.15 12.15 -24.49
N VAL A 95 3.17 10.94 -23.97
CA VAL A 95 1.97 10.14 -23.69
C VAL A 95 1.48 10.52 -22.31
N VAL A 96 0.17 10.65 -22.15
CA VAL A 96 -0.47 11.06 -20.90
C VAL A 96 -1.26 9.90 -20.33
N GLU A 97 -1.04 9.61 -19.04
CA GLU A 97 -1.71 8.53 -18.32
C GLU A 97 -2.29 9.05 -16.99
N SER A 98 -3.38 8.47 -16.54
CA SER A 98 -3.89 8.72 -15.18
C SER A 98 -3.04 8.00 -14.15
N SER A 99 -2.83 8.62 -12.98
CA SER A 99 -2.23 7.93 -11.82
C SER A 99 -3.15 6.85 -11.24
N VAL A 100 -4.41 6.80 -11.66
CA VAL A 100 -5.40 5.80 -11.26
C VAL A 100 -5.52 4.75 -12.37
N GLU A 101 -5.03 3.56 -12.11
CA GLU A 101 -4.88 2.47 -13.08
C GLU A 101 -6.21 2.01 -13.73
N SER A 102 -7.33 2.18 -13.01
CA SER A 102 -8.67 1.82 -13.49
C SER A 102 -9.38 2.92 -14.31
N GLU A 103 -8.77 4.09 -14.48
CA GLU A 103 -9.38 5.23 -15.12
C GLU A 103 -8.95 5.32 -16.59
N GLU A 104 -9.85 4.94 -17.49
CA GLU A 104 -9.62 4.99 -18.95
C GLU A 104 -9.71 6.41 -19.50
N LYS A 105 -10.46 7.30 -18.84
CA LYS A 105 -10.68 8.69 -19.25
C LYS A 105 -10.49 9.64 -18.08
N PHE A 106 -9.74 10.69 -18.28
CA PHE A 106 -9.41 11.67 -17.25
C PHE A 106 -9.31 13.08 -17.83
N ASN A 107 -9.46 14.09 -16.96
CA ASN A 107 -9.41 15.48 -17.39
C ASN A 107 -8.05 16.10 -17.10
N VAL A 108 -7.52 16.75 -18.12
CA VAL A 108 -6.26 17.50 -18.06
C VAL A 108 -6.53 18.94 -18.46
N ARG A 109 -5.97 19.90 -17.74
CA ARG A 109 -5.96 21.30 -18.12
C ARG A 109 -4.69 21.58 -18.92
N PHE A 110 -4.88 21.96 -20.16
CA PHE A 110 -3.79 22.34 -21.07
C PHE A 110 -4.01 23.78 -21.54
N ASN A 111 -3.05 24.66 -21.30
CA ASN A 111 -3.13 26.09 -21.60
C ASN A 111 -4.42 26.75 -21.10
N GLY A 112 -4.80 26.40 -19.86
CA GLY A 112 -6.02 26.91 -19.23
C GLY A 112 -7.32 26.20 -19.62
N LEU A 113 -7.33 25.40 -20.69
CA LEU A 113 -8.51 24.69 -21.20
C LEU A 113 -8.53 23.25 -20.65
N VAL A 114 -9.66 22.84 -20.09
CA VAL A 114 -9.87 21.44 -19.64
C VAL A 114 -10.28 20.59 -20.84
N ARG A 115 -9.58 19.49 -21.04
CA ARG A 115 -9.84 18.49 -22.09
C ARG A 115 -9.88 17.10 -21.48
N GLU A 116 -10.74 16.24 -22.03
CA GLU A 116 -10.76 14.82 -21.71
C GLU A 116 -9.66 14.12 -22.52
N PHE A 117 -8.86 13.32 -21.82
CA PHE A 117 -7.84 12.44 -22.38
C PHE A 117 -8.20 11.00 -22.10
N SER A 118 -7.87 10.12 -23.01
CA SER A 118 -7.89 8.67 -22.80
C SER A 118 -6.49 8.16 -22.49
N LYS A 119 -6.42 6.99 -21.93
CA LYS A 119 -5.14 6.29 -21.74
C LYS A 119 -4.38 6.22 -23.07
N ASP A 120 -3.08 6.47 -23.01
CA ASP A 120 -2.18 6.50 -24.17
C ASP A 120 -2.37 7.67 -25.17
N ASP A 121 -3.26 8.61 -24.88
CA ASP A 121 -3.33 9.84 -25.68
C ASP A 121 -2.01 10.61 -25.59
N SER A 122 -1.61 11.23 -26.69
CA SER A 122 -0.38 12.00 -26.75
C SER A 122 -0.63 13.50 -26.85
N ILE A 123 0.25 14.27 -26.21
CA ILE A 123 0.25 15.72 -26.25
C ILE A 123 1.64 16.22 -26.64
N TYR A 124 1.71 17.32 -27.38
CA TYR A 124 2.96 18.03 -27.62
C TYR A 124 3.01 19.26 -26.73
N LEU A 125 4.07 19.37 -25.94
CA LEU A 125 4.35 20.52 -25.08
C LEU A 125 5.41 21.40 -25.74
N ALA A 126 5.00 22.59 -26.18
CA ALA A 126 5.91 23.62 -26.66
C ALA A 126 6.41 24.49 -25.52
N GLU A 127 7.35 25.37 -25.81
CA GLU A 127 7.86 26.33 -24.83
C GLU A 127 6.75 27.28 -24.35
N GLY A 128 6.61 27.42 -23.04
CA GLY A 128 5.57 28.24 -22.42
C GLY A 128 4.21 27.54 -22.24
N ASP A 129 4.02 26.34 -22.78
CA ASP A 129 2.79 25.59 -22.56
C ASP A 129 2.64 25.22 -21.08
N THR A 130 1.39 25.16 -20.63
CA THR A 130 1.06 24.78 -19.26
C THR A 130 0.17 23.54 -19.23
N ILE A 131 0.44 22.64 -18.27
CA ILE A 131 -0.32 21.40 -18.07
C ILE A 131 -0.61 21.17 -16.60
N SER A 132 -1.76 20.59 -16.29
CA SER A 132 -2.18 20.25 -14.94
C SER A 132 -3.19 19.10 -14.94
N GLY A 133 -3.07 18.15 -14.05
CA GLY A 133 -4.10 17.15 -13.78
C GLY A 133 -5.31 17.81 -13.11
N VAL A 134 -6.52 17.49 -13.56
CA VAL A 134 -7.79 18.02 -12.99
C VAL A 134 -8.50 16.97 -12.17
N SER A 135 -8.78 15.82 -12.76
CA SER A 135 -9.44 14.71 -12.07
C SER A 135 -8.52 14.09 -11.00
N ASN A 136 -7.33 13.73 -11.40
CA ASN A 136 -6.31 13.08 -10.61
C ASN A 136 -4.92 13.63 -10.92
N SER A 137 -3.91 13.16 -10.21
CA SER A 137 -2.52 13.32 -10.67
C SER A 137 -2.34 12.57 -11.98
N ILE A 138 -1.50 13.06 -12.84
CA ILE A 138 -1.23 12.46 -14.16
C ILE A 138 0.24 12.14 -14.32
N LEU A 139 0.51 11.16 -15.12
CA LEU A 139 1.83 10.73 -15.53
C LEU A 139 2.02 11.15 -16.98
N ILE A 140 3.14 11.78 -17.30
CA ILE A 140 3.52 12.05 -18.68
C ILE A 140 4.87 11.42 -18.99
N LYS A 141 4.91 10.69 -20.09
CA LYS A 141 6.10 9.96 -20.54
C LYS A 141 6.52 10.48 -21.92
N LYS A 142 7.78 10.86 -22.04
CA LYS A 142 8.34 11.33 -23.31
C LYS A 142 8.40 10.21 -24.35
N VAL A 143 8.01 10.53 -25.59
CA VAL A 143 7.96 9.59 -26.73
C VAL A 143 8.95 10.03 -27.81
#